data_db98f23b46f2aec190d761fb8bdcfb3f
#
_entry.id   db98f23b46f2aec190d761fb8bdcfb3f
#
_cell.length_a   1.000
_cell.length_b   1.000
_cell.length_c   1.000
_cell.angle_alpha   90.00
_cell.angle_beta   90.00
_cell.angle_gamma   90.00
#
_symmetry.space_group_name_H-M   'P 1'
#
loop_
_entity.id
_entity.type
_entity.pdbx_description
1 polymer ?
#
loop_
_entity_poly.entity_id
_entity_poly.type
_entity_poly.pdbx_seq_one_letter_code
_entity_poly.pdbx_strand_id
1 'polypeptide(L)'
;MKKLYIITGANGFLGNNIIRKLEQNREGEIRALVLPNDSIKSLEKFNCKIYYGDVTKKKSLSSIFENTDGKEVYVIHCAGVVYIKSKYNPI
;
A
#
# COMPACT_ATOMS: atom_id res chain seq x y z
N MET A 1 18.50 7.91 3.29
CA MET A 1 17.78 7.10 2.33
C MET A 1 16.30 7.43 2.37
N LYS A 2 15.69 7.58 1.21
CA LYS A 2 14.29 7.91 1.17
C LYS A 2 13.45 6.69 1.52
N LYS A 3 12.33 6.93 2.16
CA LYS A 3 11.42 5.85 2.53
C LYS A 3 10.28 5.77 1.54
N LEU A 4 9.88 4.54 1.22
CA LEU A 4 8.76 4.28 0.35
C LEU A 4 7.83 3.32 1.07
N TYR A 5 6.56 3.70 1.21
CA TYR A 5 5.57 2.85 1.85
C TYR A 5 4.59 2.36 0.79
N ILE A 6 4.44 1.05 0.71
CA ILE A 6 3.49 0.42 -0.21
C ILE A 6 2.37 -0.14 0.65
N ILE A 7 1.16 0.36 0.46
CA ILE A 7 0.02 0.00 1.29
C ILE A 7 -0.98 -0.78 0.46
N THR A 8 -1.21 -2.05 0.80
CA THR A 8 -2.21 -2.84 0.08
C THR A 8 -3.54 -2.68 0.77
N GLY A 9 -4.63 -2.84 0.04
CA GLY A 9 -5.95 -2.60 0.58
C GLY A 9 -6.12 -1.17 1.01
N ALA A 10 -5.49 -0.26 0.29
CA ALA A 10 -5.37 1.11 0.70
C ALA A 10 -6.69 1.86 0.82
N ASN A 11 -7.68 1.46 0.04
CA ASN A 11 -8.97 2.15 0.05
C ASN A 11 -9.90 1.63 1.15
N GLY A 12 -9.46 0.68 1.98
CA GLY A 12 -10.24 0.22 3.11
C GLY A 12 -10.04 1.10 4.33
N PHE A 13 -10.74 0.79 5.39
CA PHE A 13 -10.67 1.58 6.62
C PHE A 13 -9.26 1.62 7.21
N LEU A 14 -8.63 0.47 7.35
CA LEU A 14 -7.30 0.42 7.93
C LEU A 14 -6.28 1.10 7.02
N GLY A 15 -6.34 0.81 5.73
CA GLY A 15 -5.41 1.41 4.77
C GLY A 15 -5.51 2.92 4.76
N ASN A 16 -6.74 3.44 4.79
CA ASN A 16 -6.95 4.88 4.82
C ASN A 16 -6.33 5.51 6.07
N ASN A 17 -6.51 4.87 7.21
CA ASN A 17 -5.96 5.41 8.45
C ASN A 17 -4.44 5.39 8.47
N ILE A 18 -3.84 4.36 7.91
CA ILE A 18 -2.39 4.27 7.84
C ILE A 18 -1.84 5.34 6.91
N ILE A 19 -2.48 5.54 5.74
CA ILE A 19 -2.02 6.55 4.80
C ILE A 19 -2.14 7.94 5.41
N ARG A 20 -3.23 8.20 6.11
CA ARG A 20 -3.41 9.49 6.76
C ARG A 20 -2.26 9.76 7.75
N LYS A 21 -1.91 8.76 8.53
CA LYS A 21 -0.87 8.92 9.53
C LYS A 21 0.49 9.15 8.88
N LEU A 22 0.80 8.40 7.85
CA LEU A 22 2.08 8.54 7.15
C LEU A 22 2.17 9.91 6.50
N GLU A 23 1.08 10.39 5.91
CA GLU A 23 1.09 11.68 5.28
C GLU A 23 1.26 12.81 6.30
N GLN A 24 0.58 12.71 7.43
CA GLN A 24 0.69 13.71 8.47
C GLN A 24 2.11 13.83 8.99
N ASN A 25 2.80 12.72 9.09
CA ASN A 25 4.15 12.70 9.61
C ASN A 25 5.22 12.92 8.53
N ARG A 26 4.79 13.08 7.29
CA ARG A 26 5.69 13.28 6.15
C ARG A 26 6.76 12.20 6.10
N GLU A 27 6.32 10.97 6.24
CA GLU A 27 7.26 9.85 6.33
C GLU A 27 7.97 9.49 5.04
N GLY A 28 7.43 9.85 3.91
CA GLY A 28 8.08 9.51 2.65
C GLY A 28 7.07 9.33 1.54
N GLU A 29 7.48 8.62 0.51
CA GLU A 29 6.60 8.37 -0.64
C GLU A 29 5.59 7.30 -0.26
N ILE A 30 4.34 7.45 -0.70
CA ILE A 30 3.29 6.49 -0.42
C ILE A 30 2.74 5.97 -1.74
N ARG A 31 2.74 4.67 -1.91
CA ARG A 31 2.12 4.02 -3.06
C ARG A 31 0.96 3.17 -2.55
N ALA A 32 -0.23 3.48 -3.03
CA ALA A 32 -1.45 2.82 -2.57
C ALA A 32 -1.90 1.80 -3.59
N LEU A 33 -2.10 0.55 -3.17
CA LEU A 33 -2.56 -0.49 -4.05
C LEU A 33 -4.02 -0.77 -3.80
N VAL A 34 -4.83 -0.71 -4.84
CA VAL A 34 -6.26 -1.01 -4.77
C VAL A 34 -6.62 -2.00 -5.86
N LEU A 35 -7.69 -2.75 -5.67
CA LEU A 35 -8.16 -3.67 -6.69
C LEU A 35 -8.67 -2.89 -7.89
N PRO A 36 -8.51 -3.42 -9.10
CA PRO A 36 -8.81 -2.67 -10.31
C PRO A 36 -10.19 -2.03 -10.41
N ASN A 37 -11.19 -2.63 -9.85
CA ASN A 37 -12.52 -2.07 -9.97
C ASN A 37 -13.02 -1.36 -8.74
N ASP A 38 -12.16 -1.18 -7.76
CA ASP A 38 -12.57 -0.53 -6.53
C ASP A 38 -12.50 0.98 -6.62
N SER A 39 -13.27 1.66 -5.81
CA SER A 39 -13.28 3.10 -5.79
C SER A 39 -12.06 3.66 -5.08
N ILE A 40 -11.49 4.72 -5.61
CA ILE A 40 -10.37 5.38 -4.97
C ILE A 40 -10.78 6.71 -4.36
N LYS A 41 -12.10 6.95 -4.26
CA LYS A 41 -12.55 8.22 -3.76
C LYS A 41 -11.98 8.57 -2.40
N SER A 42 -11.88 7.62 -1.50
CA SER A 42 -11.38 7.90 -0.16
C SER A 42 -9.90 8.25 -0.15
N LEU A 43 -9.19 7.99 -1.24
CA LEU A 43 -7.76 8.25 -1.30
C LEU A 43 -7.42 9.55 -2.01
N GLU A 44 -8.39 10.17 -2.66
CA GLU A 44 -8.12 11.35 -3.49
C GLU A 44 -7.61 12.53 -2.68
N LYS A 45 -7.93 12.59 -1.42
CA LYS A 45 -7.50 13.69 -0.57
C LYS A 45 -6.07 13.53 -0.06
N PHE A 46 -5.46 12.36 -0.26
CA PHE A 46 -4.12 12.12 0.24
C PHE A 46 -3.07 12.26 -0.85
N ASN A 47 -1.87 12.62 -0.44
CA ASN A 47 -0.77 12.73 -1.38
C ASN A 47 -0.13 11.35 -1.55
N CYS A 48 -0.80 10.46 -2.25
CA CYS A 48 -0.27 9.13 -2.50
C CYS A 48 -0.49 8.77 -3.96
N LYS A 49 0.34 7.88 -4.47
CA LYS A 49 0.23 7.45 -5.84
C LYS A 49 -0.60 6.18 -5.89
N ILE A 50 -1.58 6.12 -6.76
CA ILE A 50 -2.50 5.00 -6.83
C ILE A 50 -2.02 3.97 -7.85
N TYR A 51 -2.01 2.71 -7.44
CA TYR A 51 -1.69 1.61 -8.33
C TYR A 51 -2.81 0.59 -8.24
N TYR A 52 -3.15 -0.03 -9.34
CA TYR A 52 -4.19 -1.04 -9.38
C TYR A 52 -3.57 -2.42 -9.49
N GLY A 53 -3.97 -3.33 -8.64
CA GLY A 53 -3.46 -4.69 -8.68
C GLY A 53 -4.12 -5.57 -7.65
N ASP A 54 -3.85 -6.86 -7.74
CA ASP A 54 -4.43 -7.85 -6.86
C ASP A 54 -3.28 -8.62 -6.23
N VAL A 55 -3.19 -8.64 -4.92
CA VAL A 55 -2.07 -9.30 -4.23
C VAL A 55 -2.00 -10.79 -4.53
N THR A 56 -3.09 -11.40 -5.00
CA THR A 56 -3.07 -12.80 -5.37
C THR A 56 -2.58 -13.03 -6.79
N LYS A 57 -2.34 -11.95 -7.54
CA LYS A 57 -1.87 -12.05 -8.92
C LYS A 57 -0.54 -11.35 -9.06
N LYS A 58 0.51 -12.12 -8.94
CA LYS A 58 1.85 -11.59 -8.92
C LYS A 58 2.17 -10.63 -10.03
N LYS A 59 1.76 -10.92 -11.24
CA LYS A 59 2.09 -10.05 -12.36
C LYS A 59 1.46 -8.69 -12.25
N SER A 60 0.34 -8.55 -11.54
CA SER A 60 -0.33 -7.28 -11.43
C SER A 60 0.40 -6.33 -10.47
N LEU A 61 1.41 -6.82 -9.77
CA LEU A 61 2.10 -6.02 -8.78
C LEU A 61 3.40 -5.41 -9.27
N SER A 62 3.81 -5.71 -10.50
CA SER A 62 5.13 -5.28 -10.95
C SER A 62 5.30 -3.76 -10.92
N SER A 63 4.30 -3.01 -11.32
CA SER A 63 4.47 -1.56 -11.42
C SER A 63 4.64 -0.88 -10.06
N ILE A 64 4.01 -1.42 -9.02
CA ILE A 64 4.09 -0.76 -7.72
C ILE A 64 5.48 -0.92 -7.11
N PHE A 65 6.28 -1.87 -7.61
CA PHE A 65 7.63 -2.07 -7.11
C PHE A 65 8.70 -1.48 -8.03
N GLU A 66 8.29 -0.72 -9.04
CA GLU A 66 9.26 -0.10 -9.93
C GLU A 66 9.89 1.12 -9.30
N ASN A 67 11.08 1.45 -9.74
CA ASN A 67 11.77 2.65 -9.28
C ASN A 67 11.95 2.71 -7.77
N THR A 68 12.43 1.60 -7.22
CA THR A 68 12.66 1.53 -5.78
C THR A 68 14.14 1.62 -5.41
N ASP A 69 15.02 1.76 -6.40
CA ASP A 69 16.46 1.82 -6.13
C ASP A 69 16.80 3.00 -5.21
N GLY A 70 17.59 2.74 -4.23
CA GLY A 70 18.00 3.77 -3.29
C GLY A 70 16.95 4.14 -2.27
N LYS A 71 15.87 3.36 -2.20
CA LYS A 71 14.79 3.63 -1.24
C LYS A 71 14.67 2.51 -0.24
N GLU A 72 14.24 2.87 0.95
CA GLU A 72 13.97 1.91 1.98
C GLU A 72 12.48 1.59 1.83
N VAL A 73 12.14 0.38 1.47
CA VAL A 73 10.77 0.00 1.11
C VAL A 73 10.07 -0.74 2.24
N TYR A 74 8.92 -0.23 2.64
CA TYR A 74 8.10 -0.89 3.65
C TYR A 74 6.77 -1.29 3.02
N VAL A 75 6.36 -2.53 3.19
CA VAL A 75 5.09 -3.01 2.65
C VAL A 75 4.15 -3.25 3.82
N ILE A 76 3.02 -2.55 3.84
CA ILE A 76 2.01 -2.72 4.88
C ILE A 76 0.79 -3.33 4.23
N HIS A 77 0.50 -4.57 4.63
CA HIS A 77 -0.54 -5.34 3.97
C HIS A 77 -1.84 -5.21 4.73
N CYS A 78 -2.79 -4.47 4.19
CA CYS A 78 -4.09 -4.28 4.79
C CYS A 78 -5.21 -5.04 4.06
N ALA A 79 -4.89 -5.64 2.94
CA ALA A 79 -5.91 -6.33 2.16
C ALA A 79 -6.20 -7.72 2.71
N GLY A 80 -7.37 -7.91 3.09
CA GLY A 80 -7.85 -9.20 3.50
C GLY A 80 -7.14 -9.90 4.53
N VAL A 81 -6.74 -9.25 5.38
CA VAL A 81 -6.00 -9.73 6.23
C VAL A 81 -6.14 -10.46 7.25
N VAL A 82 -6.79 -10.33 7.71
CA VAL A 82 -6.98 -10.97 8.74
C VAL A 82 -6.38 -12.12 9.08
N TYR A 83 -6.50 -13.05 8.65
CA TYR A 83 -6.13 -14.19 9.23
C TYR A 83 -4.93 -14.68 8.92
N ILE A 84 -4.29 -14.04 8.47
CA ILE A 84 -3.21 -14.49 8.12
C ILE A 84 -2.40 -14.93 9.09
N LYS A 85 -2.42 -14.68 9.88
CA LYS A 85 -1.69 -15.01 10.78
C LYS A 85 -1.00 -16.08 10.91
N SER A 86 -1.24 -16.55 10.99
CA SER A 86 -0.71 -17.61 11.45
C SER A 86 0.40 -18.22 10.83
N LYS A 87 0.31 -18.63 9.85
CA LYS A 87 1.29 -19.29 9.28
C LYS A 87 2.38 -18.51 8.99
N TYR A 88 2.32 -17.52 8.74
CA TYR A 88 3.39 -16.88 8.41
C TYR A 88 3.80 -16.09 9.27
N ASN A 89 3.93 -15.67 9.66
CA ASN A 89 4.52 -15.03 10.46
C ASN A 89 5.03 -14.07 10.17
N PRO A 90 5.06 -13.61 9.93
CA PRO A 90 5.50 -12.87 9.51
C PRO A 90 5.57 -11.99 9.49
N ILE A 91 5.39 -11.70 9.59
CA ILE A 91 5.36 -10.96 9.56
C ILE A 91 5.42 -10.64 9.86
#